data_00277ef9d25c48939d1459dcff5aef4b
#
_entry.id   00277ef9d25c48939d1459dcff5aef4b
#
_cell.length_a   1.000
_cell.length_b   1.000
_cell.length_c   1.000
_cell.angle_alpha   90.00
_cell.angle_beta   90.00
_cell.angle_gamma   90.00
#
_symmetry.space_group_name_H-M   'P 1'
#
loop_
_entity.id
_entity.type
_entity.pdbx_description
1 polymer ?
#
loop_
_entity_poly.entity_id
_entity_poly.type
_entity_poly.pdbx_seq_one_letter_code
_entity_poly.pdbx_strand_id
1 'polypeptide(L)'
;MEHTKTVQYLDDGEMLVTDGKSILFTDLETGEEHPKREIEITWSVEEAQKGEYAHFMLKEIMEQKDSIARAVNQDDDQIKVIADAIKNAQGTFLVGSGTAHKACMAAEYFFSVIAKHHVNVTSGGEFKVHHHFLKPESLMIVVSQSGETADTLEAMKVAKSKGAKVLAIVNAEGSTIDREADYTLLI
;
A
#
# COMPACT_ATOMS: atom_id res chain seq x y z
N MET A 1 -2.45 17.66 -12.08
CA MET A 1 -1.21 18.08 -11.44
C MET A 1 -0.42 19.16 -12.19
N GLU A 2 -0.90 19.59 -13.33
CA GLU A 2 -0.32 20.79 -13.99
C GLU A 2 -0.51 22.09 -13.19
N HIS A 3 -1.45 22.10 -12.22
CA HIS A 3 -1.88 23.32 -11.53
C HIS A 3 -1.56 23.34 -10.02
N THR A 4 -1.42 22.18 -9.37
CA THR A 4 -1.09 22.09 -7.94
C THR A 4 -0.42 20.76 -7.61
N LYS A 5 0.46 20.77 -6.60
CA LYS A 5 1.02 19.58 -5.96
C LYS A 5 0.38 19.31 -4.59
N THR A 6 -0.50 20.19 -4.13
CA THR A 6 -1.19 20.03 -2.86
C THR A 6 -2.53 19.35 -3.08
N VAL A 7 -2.80 18.28 -2.37
CA VAL A 7 -4.03 17.51 -2.43
C VAL A 7 -4.64 17.28 -1.05
N GLN A 8 -5.94 17.06 -1.03
CA GLN A 8 -6.67 16.60 0.15
C GLN A 8 -7.49 15.38 -0.28
N TYR A 9 -7.41 14.29 0.47
CA TYR A 9 -8.14 13.07 0.14
C TYR A 9 -9.55 13.11 0.73
N LEU A 10 -10.53 12.68 -0.06
CA LEU A 10 -11.89 12.41 0.40
C LEU A 10 -11.94 10.94 0.86
N ASP A 11 -12.31 10.72 2.11
CA ASP A 11 -12.43 9.37 2.67
C ASP A 11 -13.88 8.86 2.61
N ASP A 12 -14.08 7.57 2.86
CA ASP A 12 -15.41 6.97 2.92
C ASP A 12 -16.27 7.64 4.00
N GLY A 13 -17.52 7.97 3.68
CA GLY A 13 -18.43 8.64 4.61
C GLY A 13 -18.29 10.17 4.65
N GLU A 14 -17.50 10.76 3.78
CA GLU A 14 -17.30 12.20 3.70
C GLU A 14 -17.94 12.81 2.45
N MET A 15 -18.28 14.06 2.54
CA MET A 15 -18.76 14.88 1.44
C MET A 15 -17.91 16.15 1.31
N LEU A 16 -17.56 16.49 0.08
CA LEU A 16 -16.89 17.74 -0.26
C LEU A 16 -17.90 18.71 -0.88
N VAL A 17 -17.96 19.91 -0.33
CA VAL A 17 -18.76 21.02 -0.86
C VAL A 17 -17.82 22.15 -1.28
N THR A 18 -18.01 22.71 -2.48
CA THR A 18 -17.22 23.84 -2.96
C THR A 18 -18.07 24.84 -3.73
N ASP A 19 -17.76 26.12 -3.57
CA ASP A 19 -18.28 27.24 -4.34
C ASP A 19 -17.27 27.74 -5.40
N GLY A 20 -16.18 26.98 -5.60
CA GLY A 20 -15.08 27.35 -6.48
C GLY A 20 -14.04 28.29 -5.85
N LYS A 21 -14.25 28.74 -4.61
CA LYS A 21 -13.32 29.59 -3.84
C LYS A 21 -12.91 28.94 -2.53
N SER A 22 -13.81 28.20 -1.92
CA SER A 22 -13.61 27.47 -0.67
C SER A 22 -13.94 25.99 -0.87
N ILE A 23 -13.34 25.16 -0.03
CA ILE A 23 -13.58 23.73 0.05
C ILE A 23 -13.95 23.40 1.48
N LEU A 24 -15.06 22.68 1.65
CA LEU A 24 -15.58 22.27 2.92
C LEU A 24 -15.74 20.74 2.92
N PHE A 25 -15.13 20.08 3.91
CA PHE A 25 -15.34 18.65 4.14
C PHE A 25 -16.32 18.48 5.29
N THR A 26 -17.32 17.62 5.09
CA THR A 26 -18.33 17.29 6.08
C THR A 26 -18.52 15.79 6.17
N ASP A 27 -18.85 15.30 7.35
CA ASP A 27 -19.33 13.95 7.54
C ASP A 27 -20.70 13.77 6.87
N LEU A 28 -20.89 12.67 6.14
CA LEU A 28 -22.08 12.44 5.32
C LEU A 28 -23.33 12.14 6.17
N GLU A 29 -23.14 11.54 7.37
CA GLU A 29 -24.24 11.14 8.27
C GLU A 29 -24.62 12.28 9.23
N THR A 30 -23.62 12.93 9.82
CA THR A 30 -23.85 13.96 10.84
C THR A 30 -23.91 15.38 10.29
N GLY A 31 -23.30 15.61 9.11
CA GLY A 31 -23.14 16.94 8.53
C GLY A 31 -22.13 17.82 9.26
N GLU A 32 -21.38 17.26 10.21
CA GLU A 32 -20.35 18.00 10.94
C GLU A 32 -19.16 18.31 10.03
N GLU A 33 -18.69 19.55 10.10
CA GLU A 33 -17.52 20.01 9.37
C GLU A 33 -16.24 19.55 10.06
N HIS A 34 -15.28 19.06 9.26
CA HIS A 34 -13.95 18.74 9.78
C HIS A 34 -12.85 19.16 8.79
N PRO A 35 -11.74 19.72 9.30
CA PRO A 35 -10.62 20.12 8.45
C PRO A 35 -9.85 18.91 7.97
N LYS A 36 -9.44 18.91 6.70
CA LYS A 36 -8.53 17.92 6.11
C LYS A 36 -7.09 18.44 6.04
N ARG A 37 -6.15 17.53 6.29
CA ARG A 37 -4.74 17.81 6.12
C ARG A 37 -4.40 17.93 4.63
N GLU A 38 -3.66 18.97 4.29
CA GLU A 38 -3.03 19.10 2.98
C GLU A 38 -1.80 18.20 2.90
N ILE A 39 -1.71 17.48 1.78
CA ILE A 39 -0.60 16.58 1.48
C ILE A 39 0.08 17.08 0.23
N GLU A 40 1.40 17.25 0.30
CA GLU A 40 2.20 17.63 -0.86
C GLU A 40 2.64 16.37 -1.61
N ILE A 41 2.36 16.35 -2.92
CA ILE A 41 2.77 15.25 -3.80
C ILE A 41 4.20 15.46 -4.25
N THR A 42 5.04 14.46 -4.02
CA THR A 42 6.48 14.52 -4.26
C THR A 42 6.88 14.17 -5.69
N TRP A 43 6.11 13.34 -6.38
CA TRP A 43 6.42 12.92 -7.75
C TRP A 43 6.10 13.98 -8.81
N SER A 44 6.80 13.93 -9.94
CA SER A 44 6.68 14.90 -11.03
C SER A 44 5.69 14.44 -12.11
N VAL A 45 5.14 15.41 -12.86
CA VAL A 45 4.24 15.12 -14.00
C VAL A 45 5.01 14.37 -15.11
N GLU A 46 6.31 14.65 -15.27
CA GLU A 46 7.17 14.00 -16.26
C GLU A 46 7.29 12.49 -16.00
N GLU A 47 7.33 12.06 -14.74
CA GLU A 47 7.35 10.64 -14.37
C GLU A 47 6.07 9.92 -14.79
N ALA A 48 4.93 10.62 -14.78
CA ALA A 48 3.64 10.10 -15.20
C ALA A 48 3.44 10.11 -16.74
N GLN A 49 4.37 10.68 -17.52
CA GLN A 49 4.28 10.73 -18.98
C GLN A 49 5.00 9.57 -19.64
N LYS A 50 4.57 9.23 -20.87
CA LYS A 50 5.22 8.17 -21.67
C LYS A 50 6.65 8.53 -22.12
N GLY A 51 7.01 9.83 -22.10
CA GLY A 51 8.25 10.29 -22.66
C GLY A 51 8.39 9.96 -24.15
N GLU A 52 9.53 9.44 -24.56
CA GLU A 52 9.84 9.04 -25.93
C GLU A 52 9.26 7.68 -26.32
N TYR A 53 8.61 6.96 -25.40
CA TYR A 53 8.12 5.61 -25.66
C TYR A 53 6.70 5.61 -26.26
N ALA A 54 6.46 4.70 -27.21
CA ALA A 54 5.15 4.55 -27.85
C ALA A 54 4.06 4.06 -26.85
N HIS A 55 4.46 3.24 -25.88
CA HIS A 55 3.58 2.61 -24.89
C HIS A 55 4.17 2.68 -23.48
N PHE A 56 3.33 2.84 -22.46
CA PHE A 56 3.75 2.81 -21.05
C PHE A 56 4.46 1.52 -20.67
N MET A 57 3.95 0.37 -21.13
CA MET A 57 4.59 -0.92 -20.88
C MET A 57 6.05 -0.96 -21.38
N LEU A 58 6.33 -0.39 -22.56
CA LEU A 58 7.69 -0.32 -23.07
C LEU A 58 8.56 0.60 -22.21
N LYS A 59 8.03 1.76 -21.80
CA LYS A 59 8.71 2.65 -20.85
C LYS A 59 9.10 1.90 -19.57
N GLU A 60 8.13 1.24 -18.93
CA GLU A 60 8.35 0.52 -17.68
C GLU A 60 9.38 -0.61 -17.85
N ILE A 61 9.35 -1.35 -18.95
CA ILE A 61 10.36 -2.39 -19.24
C ILE A 61 11.77 -1.78 -19.33
N MET A 62 11.90 -0.65 -20.03
CA MET A 62 13.22 -0.02 -20.22
C MET A 62 13.74 0.67 -18.96
N GLU A 63 12.85 1.12 -18.08
CA GLU A 63 13.18 1.77 -16.81
C GLU A 63 13.48 0.77 -15.68
N GLN A 64 13.28 -0.55 -15.88
CA GLN A 64 13.48 -1.56 -14.83
C GLN A 64 14.88 -1.52 -14.20
N LYS A 65 15.91 -1.23 -14.96
CA LYS A 65 17.29 -1.13 -14.44
C LYS A 65 17.41 -0.08 -13.33
N ASP A 66 16.67 1.03 -13.47
CA ASP A 66 16.71 2.14 -12.51
C ASP A 66 15.69 1.94 -11.40
N SER A 67 14.48 1.45 -11.73
CA SER A 67 13.41 1.18 -10.75
C SER A 67 13.77 0.06 -9.78
N ILE A 68 14.40 -1.03 -10.27
CA ILE A 68 14.88 -2.11 -9.41
C ILE A 68 15.99 -1.60 -8.47
N ALA A 69 16.91 -0.78 -8.97
CA ALA A 69 17.96 -0.20 -8.15
C ALA A 69 17.40 0.70 -7.04
N ARG A 70 16.36 1.51 -7.35
CA ARG A 70 15.66 2.31 -6.34
C ARG A 70 14.93 1.45 -5.32
N ALA A 71 14.19 0.44 -5.78
CA ALA A 71 13.43 -0.46 -4.90
C ALA A 71 14.33 -1.23 -3.92
N VAL A 72 15.56 -1.53 -4.29
CA VAL A 72 16.53 -2.23 -3.42
C VAL A 72 17.23 -1.26 -2.46
N ASN A 73 17.41 0.00 -2.85
CA ASN A 73 18.13 1.00 -2.05
C ASN A 73 17.18 1.70 -1.06
N GLN A 74 16.69 0.94 -0.09
CA GLN A 74 15.81 1.41 0.97
C GLN A 74 16.60 1.91 2.18
N ASP A 75 15.96 2.72 3.02
CA ASP A 75 16.54 3.18 4.28
C ASP A 75 16.74 2.02 5.26
N ASP A 76 17.97 1.86 5.77
CA ASP A 76 18.34 0.76 6.67
C ASP A 76 17.56 0.78 7.99
N ASP A 77 17.24 1.96 8.53
CA ASP A 77 16.47 2.08 9.77
C ASP A 77 15.02 1.68 9.56
N GLN A 78 14.43 2.06 8.41
CA GLN A 78 13.08 1.63 8.02
C GLN A 78 13.02 0.11 7.82
N ILE A 79 13.99 -0.47 7.11
CA ILE A 79 14.07 -1.93 6.92
C ILE A 79 14.21 -2.65 8.26
N LYS A 80 14.95 -2.10 9.20
CA LYS A 80 15.12 -2.68 10.55
C LYS A 80 13.79 -2.68 11.33
N VAL A 81 13.05 -1.57 11.30
CA VAL A 81 11.70 -1.50 11.93
C VAL A 81 10.77 -2.55 11.34
N ILE A 82 10.76 -2.70 10.01
CA ILE A 82 9.96 -3.71 9.31
C ILE A 82 10.39 -5.13 9.69
N ALA A 83 11.68 -5.40 9.69
CA ALA A 83 12.23 -6.71 10.07
C ALA A 83 11.86 -7.08 11.50
N ASP A 84 11.94 -6.13 12.44
CA ASP A 84 11.54 -6.34 13.82
C ASP A 84 10.01 -6.60 13.94
N ALA A 85 9.18 -5.89 13.17
CA ALA A 85 7.75 -6.15 13.12
C ALA A 85 7.44 -7.57 12.64
N ILE A 86 8.12 -8.04 11.58
CA ILE A 86 7.97 -9.40 11.06
C ILE A 86 8.44 -10.44 12.08
N LYS A 87 9.59 -10.23 12.70
CA LYS A 87 10.19 -11.16 13.67
C LYS A 87 9.32 -11.33 14.90
N ASN A 88 8.67 -10.28 15.37
CA ASN A 88 7.88 -10.28 16.59
C ASN A 88 6.42 -10.70 16.36
N ALA A 89 5.96 -10.80 15.12
CA ALA A 89 4.60 -11.18 14.79
C ALA A 89 4.31 -12.66 15.15
N GLN A 90 3.12 -12.91 15.68
CA GLN A 90 2.58 -14.25 15.88
C GLN A 90 1.75 -14.68 14.65
N GLY A 91 2.45 -14.99 13.57
CA GLY A 91 1.88 -15.33 12.27
C GLY A 91 1.95 -14.13 11.30
N THR A 92 2.67 -14.34 10.21
CA THR A 92 2.83 -13.38 9.12
C THR A 92 2.08 -13.87 7.89
N PHE A 93 1.28 -12.99 7.29
CA PHE A 93 0.51 -13.27 6.08
C PHE A 93 0.95 -12.34 4.96
N LEU A 94 1.39 -12.91 3.83
CA LEU A 94 1.72 -12.17 2.62
C LEU A 94 0.53 -12.22 1.67
N VAL A 95 0.02 -11.07 1.30
CA VAL A 95 -1.21 -10.94 0.50
C VAL A 95 -0.96 -10.03 -0.69
N GLY A 96 -1.34 -10.49 -1.86
CA GLY A 96 -1.29 -9.72 -3.11
C GLY A 96 -2.24 -10.31 -4.13
N SER A 97 -2.48 -9.62 -5.22
CA SER A 97 -3.31 -10.07 -6.33
C SER A 97 -2.51 -10.12 -7.62
N GLY A 98 -2.83 -11.06 -8.52
CA GLY A 98 -2.16 -11.19 -9.81
C GLY A 98 -0.64 -11.38 -9.69
N THR A 99 0.14 -10.50 -10.31
CA THR A 99 1.61 -10.56 -10.31
C THR A 99 2.19 -10.29 -8.92
N ALA A 100 1.57 -9.40 -8.13
CA ALA A 100 1.97 -9.15 -6.75
C ALA A 100 1.84 -10.41 -5.88
N HIS A 101 0.80 -11.25 -6.10
CA HIS A 101 0.71 -12.54 -5.44
C HIS A 101 1.88 -13.47 -5.82
N LYS A 102 2.34 -13.45 -7.07
CA LYS A 102 3.53 -14.22 -7.48
C LYS A 102 4.81 -13.73 -6.79
N ALA A 103 4.93 -12.44 -6.56
CA ALA A 103 6.02 -11.89 -5.75
C ALA A 103 5.93 -12.36 -4.28
N CYS A 104 4.73 -12.43 -3.70
CA CYS A 104 4.53 -13.01 -2.36
C CYS A 104 4.96 -14.47 -2.29
N MET A 105 4.65 -15.30 -3.31
CA MET A 105 5.08 -16.69 -3.39
C MET A 105 6.62 -16.81 -3.46
N ALA A 106 7.29 -15.93 -4.22
CA ALA A 106 8.75 -15.90 -4.25
C ALA A 106 9.33 -15.47 -2.90
N ALA A 107 8.71 -14.48 -2.25
CA ALA A 107 9.11 -14.04 -0.91
C ALA A 107 8.98 -15.14 0.13
N GLU A 108 7.92 -15.96 0.10
CA GLU A 108 7.76 -17.14 0.97
C GLU A 108 8.98 -18.06 0.91
N TYR A 109 9.45 -18.31 -0.31
CA TYR A 109 10.65 -19.12 -0.51
C TYR A 109 11.89 -18.49 0.17
N PHE A 110 12.08 -17.18 0.01
CA PHE A 110 13.20 -16.48 0.64
C PHE A 110 13.06 -16.41 2.16
N PHE A 111 11.87 -16.18 2.69
CA PHE A 111 11.60 -16.24 4.13
C PHE A 111 11.93 -17.61 4.69
N SER A 112 11.56 -18.69 4.01
CA SER A 112 11.84 -20.06 4.42
C SER A 112 13.34 -20.37 4.39
N VAL A 113 14.03 -20.10 3.26
CA VAL A 113 15.41 -20.54 3.03
C VAL A 113 16.42 -19.65 3.75
N ILE A 114 16.21 -18.33 3.71
CA ILE A 114 17.18 -17.35 4.23
C ILE A 114 16.86 -17.00 5.68
N ALA A 115 15.64 -16.52 5.94
CA ALA A 115 15.24 -16.07 7.27
C ALA A 115 14.85 -17.21 8.21
N LYS A 116 14.58 -18.43 7.68
CA LYS A 116 14.02 -19.57 8.42
C LYS A 116 12.77 -19.18 9.21
N HIS A 117 11.98 -18.31 8.63
CA HIS A 117 10.76 -17.77 9.19
C HIS A 117 9.56 -18.23 8.34
N HIS A 118 8.56 -18.82 9.00
CA HIS A 118 7.35 -19.27 8.32
C HIS A 118 6.43 -18.09 8.05
N VAL A 119 5.93 -17.99 6.82
CA VAL A 119 4.91 -17.04 6.42
C VAL A 119 3.78 -17.76 5.68
N ASN A 120 2.59 -17.20 5.70
CA ASN A 120 1.45 -17.71 4.95
C ASN A 120 1.24 -16.83 3.73
N VAL A 121 1.14 -17.43 2.54
CA VAL A 121 0.90 -16.68 1.30
C VAL A 121 -0.49 -16.99 0.77
N THR A 122 -1.25 -15.96 0.40
CA THR A 122 -2.56 -16.11 -0.22
C THR A 122 -2.86 -14.95 -1.16
N SER A 123 -3.77 -15.16 -2.10
CA SER A 123 -4.29 -14.05 -2.91
C SER A 123 -5.29 -13.21 -2.10
N GLY A 124 -5.43 -11.92 -2.46
CA GLY A 124 -6.37 -11.03 -1.79
C GLY A 124 -7.80 -11.58 -1.78
N GLY A 125 -8.28 -12.07 -2.91
CA GLY A 125 -9.63 -12.62 -3.03
C GLY A 125 -9.90 -13.87 -2.20
N GLU A 126 -8.85 -14.67 -1.92
CA GLU A 126 -8.95 -15.90 -1.13
C GLU A 126 -8.70 -15.68 0.37
N PHE A 127 -8.25 -14.49 0.76
CA PHE A 127 -7.81 -14.24 2.14
C PHE A 127 -8.90 -14.48 3.19
N LYS A 128 -10.16 -14.29 2.85
CA LYS A 128 -11.28 -14.47 3.81
C LYS A 128 -11.32 -15.82 4.49
N VAL A 129 -10.80 -16.88 3.88
CA VAL A 129 -10.75 -18.22 4.50
C VAL A 129 -9.74 -18.30 5.64
N HIS A 130 -8.79 -17.37 5.69
CA HIS A 130 -7.71 -17.33 6.69
C HIS A 130 -8.04 -16.48 7.93
N HIS A 131 -9.18 -15.77 7.96
CA HIS A 131 -9.51 -14.81 9.01
C HIS A 131 -9.54 -15.42 10.42
N HIS A 132 -9.77 -16.72 10.53
CA HIS A 132 -9.77 -17.44 11.82
C HIS A 132 -8.38 -17.53 12.47
N PHE A 133 -7.31 -17.40 11.68
CA PHE A 133 -5.92 -17.49 12.14
C PHE A 133 -5.33 -16.14 12.52
N LEU A 134 -6.04 -15.05 12.23
CA LEU A 134 -5.61 -13.71 12.58
C LEU A 134 -5.81 -13.43 14.07
N LYS A 135 -4.79 -12.81 14.66
CA LYS A 135 -4.77 -12.33 16.06
C LYS A 135 -4.26 -10.89 16.07
N PRO A 136 -4.45 -10.15 17.18
CA PRO A 136 -3.87 -8.81 17.32
C PRO A 136 -2.35 -8.75 17.13
N GLU A 137 -1.65 -9.85 17.45
CA GLU A 137 -0.20 -9.98 17.32
C GLU A 137 0.22 -10.46 15.92
N SER A 138 -0.71 -10.70 15.00
CA SER A 138 -0.40 -11.07 13.61
C SER A 138 0.04 -9.85 12.81
N LEU A 139 0.84 -10.09 11.76
CA LEU A 139 1.24 -9.10 10.78
C LEU A 139 0.73 -9.53 9.39
N MET A 140 0.00 -8.64 8.72
CA MET A 140 -0.29 -8.77 7.31
C MET A 140 0.67 -7.92 6.51
N ILE A 141 1.33 -8.50 5.51
CA ILE A 141 2.14 -7.79 4.52
C ILE A 141 1.34 -7.78 3.22
N VAL A 142 0.86 -6.62 2.81
CA VAL A 142 0.14 -6.42 1.55
C VAL A 142 1.09 -5.92 0.49
N VAL A 143 1.05 -6.52 -0.70
CA VAL A 143 1.84 -6.13 -1.85
C VAL A 143 0.90 -5.68 -2.96
N SER A 144 1.01 -4.42 -3.38
CA SER A 144 0.18 -3.84 -4.44
C SER A 144 0.92 -2.72 -5.15
N GLN A 145 1.00 -2.76 -6.46
CA GLN A 145 1.62 -1.67 -7.23
C GLN A 145 0.79 -0.40 -7.14
N SER A 146 -0.52 -0.47 -7.39
CA SER A 146 -1.42 0.70 -7.38
C SER A 146 -1.83 1.15 -5.98
N GLY A 147 -1.77 0.26 -4.99
CA GLY A 147 -2.32 0.51 -3.67
C GLY A 147 -3.86 0.63 -3.60
N GLU A 148 -4.57 0.30 -4.71
CA GLU A 148 -6.02 0.43 -4.87
C GLU A 148 -6.70 -0.89 -5.26
N THR A 149 -6.00 -2.02 -5.12
CA THR A 149 -6.56 -3.33 -5.50
C THR A 149 -7.66 -3.75 -4.54
N ALA A 150 -8.90 -3.84 -5.02
CA ALA A 150 -10.09 -4.08 -4.19
C ALA A 150 -9.98 -5.33 -3.31
N ASP A 151 -9.57 -6.46 -3.87
CA ASP A 151 -9.41 -7.71 -3.11
C ASP A 151 -8.37 -7.58 -1.98
N THR A 152 -7.29 -6.83 -2.24
CA THR A 152 -6.22 -6.61 -1.26
C THR A 152 -6.68 -5.65 -0.16
N LEU A 153 -7.44 -4.61 -0.51
CA LEU A 153 -8.07 -3.70 0.45
C LEU A 153 -9.07 -4.43 1.35
N GLU A 154 -9.87 -5.32 0.79
CA GLU A 154 -10.81 -6.11 1.58
C GLU A 154 -10.09 -7.06 2.56
N ALA A 155 -8.99 -7.69 2.12
CA ALA A 155 -8.15 -8.51 2.98
C ALA A 155 -7.54 -7.68 4.13
N MET A 156 -7.08 -6.47 3.85
CA MET A 156 -6.54 -5.53 4.82
C MET A 156 -7.60 -5.10 5.85
N LYS A 157 -8.83 -4.78 5.41
CA LYS A 157 -9.96 -4.47 6.30
C LYS A 157 -10.25 -5.64 7.26
N VAL A 158 -10.23 -6.86 6.76
CA VAL A 158 -10.39 -8.08 7.58
C VAL A 158 -9.28 -8.18 8.63
N ALA A 159 -8.02 -7.98 8.27
CA ALA A 159 -6.90 -8.04 9.21
C ALA A 159 -7.03 -6.96 10.30
N LYS A 160 -7.30 -5.73 9.92
CA LYS A 160 -7.48 -4.61 10.85
C LYS A 160 -8.66 -4.83 11.81
N SER A 161 -9.77 -5.42 11.33
CA SER A 161 -10.92 -5.76 12.19
C SER A 161 -10.58 -6.79 13.28
N LYS A 162 -9.50 -7.56 13.12
CA LYS A 162 -8.95 -8.50 14.10
C LYS A 162 -7.84 -7.90 14.96
N GLY A 163 -7.52 -6.64 14.76
CA GLY A 163 -6.44 -5.94 15.48
C GLY A 163 -5.04 -6.24 14.97
N ALA A 164 -4.91 -6.99 13.86
CA ALA A 164 -3.62 -7.28 13.25
C ALA A 164 -3.00 -6.02 12.64
N LYS A 165 -1.68 -5.91 12.72
CA LYS A 165 -0.90 -4.86 12.07
C LYS A 165 -0.80 -5.10 10.56
N VAL A 166 -0.73 -4.03 9.78
CA VAL A 166 -0.57 -4.09 8.33
C VAL A 166 0.70 -3.36 7.91
N LEU A 167 1.55 -4.06 7.16
CA LEU A 167 2.66 -3.51 6.41
C LEU A 167 2.28 -3.46 4.93
N ALA A 168 2.33 -2.29 4.32
CA ALA A 168 2.14 -2.10 2.89
C ALA A 168 3.48 -2.07 2.15
N ILE A 169 3.58 -2.79 1.03
CA ILE A 169 4.64 -2.64 0.04
C ILE A 169 3.94 -2.15 -1.23
N VAL A 170 4.07 -0.88 -1.53
CA VAL A 170 3.33 -0.20 -2.61
C VAL A 170 4.24 0.73 -3.41
N ASN A 171 3.88 0.98 -4.67
CA ASN A 171 4.57 1.98 -5.49
C ASN A 171 3.85 3.34 -5.48
N ALA A 172 2.54 3.36 -5.27
CA ALA A 172 1.75 4.58 -5.32
C ALA A 172 1.65 5.22 -3.93
N GLU A 173 2.46 6.25 -3.69
CA GLU A 173 2.37 7.10 -2.50
C GLU A 173 0.98 7.75 -2.40
N GLY A 174 0.39 7.77 -1.21
CA GLY A 174 -0.93 8.33 -0.95
C GLY A 174 -2.10 7.45 -1.41
N SER A 175 -1.83 6.23 -1.89
CA SER A 175 -2.90 5.26 -2.19
C SER A 175 -3.65 4.83 -0.93
N THR A 176 -4.82 4.22 -1.10
CA THR A 176 -5.65 3.78 0.03
C THR A 176 -4.92 2.79 0.92
N ILE A 177 -4.22 1.81 0.33
CA ILE A 177 -3.42 0.84 1.10
C ILE A 177 -2.30 1.54 1.88
N ASP A 178 -1.60 2.51 1.27
CA ASP A 178 -0.54 3.27 1.92
C ASP A 178 -1.08 4.07 3.12
N ARG A 179 -2.16 4.83 2.93
CA ARG A 179 -2.75 5.65 3.98
C ARG A 179 -3.30 4.85 5.16
N GLU A 180 -3.80 3.65 4.90
CA GLU A 180 -4.42 2.82 5.92
C GLU A 180 -3.46 1.84 6.62
N ALA A 181 -2.25 1.64 6.10
CA ALA A 181 -1.26 0.74 6.69
C ALA A 181 -0.66 1.29 7.98
N ASP A 182 -0.20 0.39 8.86
CA ASP A 182 0.58 0.75 10.07
C ASP A 182 2.04 1.04 9.72
N TYR A 183 2.54 0.37 8.69
CA TYR A 183 3.88 0.54 8.13
C TYR A 183 3.79 0.57 6.61
N THR A 184 4.61 1.40 5.95
CA THR A 184 4.68 1.44 4.49
C THR A 184 6.11 1.36 4.02
N LEU A 185 6.35 0.57 2.98
CA LEU A 185 7.56 0.54 2.19
C LEU A 185 7.19 0.94 0.76
N LEU A 186 7.61 2.11 0.34
CA LEU A 186 7.47 2.59 -1.04
C LEU A 186 8.58 2.01 -1.91
N ILE A 187 8.23 1.51 -3.11
CA ILE A 187 9.17 0.84 -4.03
C ILE A 187 9.17 1.47 -5.43
#